data_9d2536f666573c6f42dfbce9ad900f02
#
_entry.id   9d2536f666573c6f42dfbce9ad900f02
#
_cell.length_a   1.000
_cell.length_b   1.000
_cell.length_c   1.000
_cell.angle_alpha   90.00
_cell.angle_beta   90.00
_cell.angle_gamma   90.00
#
_symmetry.space_group_name_H-M   'P 1'
#
loop_
_entity.id
_entity.type
_entity.pdbx_description
1 polymer ?
#
loop_
_entity_poly.entity_id
_entity_poly.type
_entity_poly.pdbx_seq_one_letter_code
_entity_poly.pdbx_strand_id
1 'polypeptide(L)'
;MNNYLKFATYQLIGFTSSIPRLIKIKKNPDKFSLKEKFEFMQKQAKKSLDIVNIELNIIGKETLPKEPLLFVVNHSSMLDSFILTASVERPIGCVIADEPVWRNIPIFKEWAKLLRCVYVNRKNNREGIKSIAQASQNILTGQSMAVFPEGDLTWIKEPNSLVSEFRSGALKIAYKAKCPIVPLVIKNSKDTYEGYQPIGKINSVPVEVEFLEPIYDHIENPRLKSSVLGENIKNKMINTIENFRTKNYILLN
;
A
#
# COMPACT_ATOMS: atom_id res chain seq x y z
N MET A 1 -11.34 -2.31 -26.35
CA MET A 1 -9.98 -1.93 -25.89
C MET A 1 -9.66 -2.76 -24.65
N ASN A 2 -8.52 -3.46 -24.60
CA ASN A 2 -8.09 -4.27 -23.47
C ASN A 2 -7.99 -3.39 -22.20
N ASN A 3 -8.39 -3.91 -21.05
CA ASN A 3 -8.35 -3.19 -19.76
C ASN A 3 -6.95 -2.68 -19.41
N TYR A 4 -5.90 -3.42 -19.74
CA TYR A 4 -4.53 -2.94 -19.56
C TYR A 4 -4.26 -1.66 -20.35
N LEU A 5 -4.68 -1.60 -21.63
CA LEU A 5 -4.50 -0.40 -22.45
C LEU A 5 -5.36 0.76 -21.95
N LYS A 6 -6.60 0.51 -21.51
CA LYS A 6 -7.45 1.53 -20.86
C LYS A 6 -6.75 2.12 -19.63
N PHE A 7 -6.24 1.23 -18.75
CA PHE A 7 -5.53 1.62 -17.54
C PHE A 7 -4.27 2.42 -17.87
N ALA A 8 -3.41 1.91 -18.75
CA ALA A 8 -2.17 2.57 -19.13
C ALA A 8 -2.42 3.96 -19.76
N THR A 9 -3.41 4.06 -20.66
CA THR A 9 -3.82 5.33 -21.27
C THR A 9 -4.32 6.30 -20.21
N TYR A 10 -5.15 5.82 -19.29
CA TYR A 10 -5.64 6.67 -18.19
C TYR A 10 -4.51 7.11 -17.26
N GLN A 11 -3.54 6.24 -16.93
CA GLN A 11 -2.38 6.65 -16.14
C GLN A 11 -1.60 7.76 -16.85
N LEU A 12 -1.34 7.62 -18.14
CA LEU A 12 -0.64 8.64 -18.92
C LEU A 12 -1.39 9.98 -18.90
N ILE A 13 -2.71 9.96 -19.16
CA ILE A 13 -3.56 11.16 -19.12
C ILE A 13 -3.65 11.71 -17.70
N GLY A 14 -3.85 10.86 -16.71
CA GLY A 14 -3.94 11.24 -15.30
C GLY A 14 -2.67 11.93 -14.80
N PHE A 15 -1.51 11.36 -15.10
CA PHE A 15 -0.23 11.96 -14.75
C PHE A 15 -0.02 13.31 -15.46
N THR A 16 -0.26 13.39 -16.78
CA THR A 16 -0.07 14.64 -17.54
C THR A 16 -1.07 15.71 -17.11
N SER A 17 -2.33 15.36 -16.90
CA SER A 17 -3.35 16.30 -16.43
C SER A 17 -3.12 16.80 -14.99
N SER A 18 -2.32 16.07 -14.20
CA SER A 18 -1.94 16.48 -12.85
C SER A 18 -0.85 17.56 -12.80
N ILE A 19 -0.15 17.81 -13.92
CA ILE A 19 0.99 18.75 -13.99
C ILE A 19 0.61 20.16 -13.55
N PRO A 20 -0.48 20.78 -14.01
CA PRO A 20 -0.85 22.14 -13.58
C PRO A 20 -1.06 22.21 -12.06
N ARG A 21 -1.72 21.20 -11.48
CA ARG A 21 -1.92 21.11 -10.02
C ARG A 21 -0.60 20.92 -9.29
N LEU A 22 0.28 20.06 -9.79
CA LEU A 22 1.62 19.84 -9.25
C LEU A 22 2.43 21.14 -9.23
N ILE A 23 2.44 21.90 -10.33
CA ILE A 23 3.12 23.19 -10.42
C ILE A 23 2.54 24.18 -9.39
N LYS A 24 1.21 24.25 -9.27
CA LYS A 24 0.52 25.13 -8.32
C LYS A 24 0.91 24.81 -6.88
N ILE A 25 0.94 23.53 -6.52
CA ILE A 25 1.34 23.07 -5.18
C ILE A 25 2.82 23.39 -4.93
N LYS A 26 3.70 23.15 -5.91
CA LYS A 26 5.15 23.44 -5.75
C LYS A 26 5.44 24.94 -5.60
N LYS A 27 4.68 25.80 -6.25
CA LYS A 27 4.82 27.27 -6.09
C LYS A 27 4.30 27.77 -4.75
N ASN A 28 3.35 27.09 -4.14
CA ASN A 28 2.71 27.52 -2.89
C ASN A 28 2.49 26.30 -1.96
N PRO A 29 3.56 25.65 -1.46
CA PRO A 29 3.45 24.37 -0.75
C PRO A 29 2.61 24.46 0.53
N ASP A 30 2.64 25.59 1.22
CA ASP A 30 1.95 25.82 2.49
C ASP A 30 0.44 26.10 2.32
N LYS A 31 -0.01 26.42 1.09
CA LYS A 31 -1.43 26.63 0.80
C LYS A 31 -2.21 25.33 0.61
N PHE A 32 -1.55 24.19 0.57
CA PHE A 32 -2.16 22.88 0.35
C PHE A 32 -1.81 21.94 1.48
N SER A 33 -2.81 21.51 2.23
CA SER A 33 -2.67 20.51 3.27
C SER A 33 -2.24 19.16 2.69
N LEU A 34 -1.69 18.30 3.53
CA LEU A 34 -1.38 16.93 3.15
C LEU A 34 -2.66 16.16 2.75
N LYS A 35 -3.79 16.47 3.40
CA LYS A 35 -5.10 15.90 3.09
C LYS A 35 -5.53 16.22 1.67
N GLU A 36 -5.48 17.48 1.24
CA GLU A 36 -5.85 17.89 -0.13
C GLU A 36 -4.95 17.25 -1.21
N LYS A 37 -3.64 17.09 -0.90
CA LYS A 37 -2.70 16.39 -1.79
C LYS A 37 -3.06 14.92 -1.91
N PHE A 38 -3.38 14.28 -0.80
CA PHE A 38 -3.77 12.87 -0.76
C PHE A 38 -5.12 12.61 -1.44
N GLU A 39 -6.14 13.40 -1.15
CA GLU A 39 -7.47 13.29 -1.77
C GLU A 39 -7.43 13.39 -3.30
N PHE A 40 -6.53 14.22 -3.84
CA PHE A 40 -6.32 14.27 -5.29
C PHE A 40 -5.81 12.92 -5.82
N MET A 41 -4.78 12.35 -5.19
CA MET A 41 -4.23 11.05 -5.61
C MET A 41 -5.22 9.90 -5.35
N GLN A 42 -5.99 9.96 -4.27
CA GLN A 42 -7.04 8.99 -3.98
C GLN A 42 -8.12 8.99 -5.08
N LYS A 43 -8.55 10.19 -5.52
CA LYS A 43 -9.49 10.31 -6.63
C LYS A 43 -8.94 9.70 -7.93
N GLN A 44 -7.64 9.88 -8.21
CA GLN A 44 -7.00 9.26 -9.36
C GLN A 44 -6.95 7.73 -9.22
N ALA A 45 -6.62 7.22 -8.03
CA ALA A 45 -6.60 5.79 -7.76
C ALA A 45 -7.99 5.15 -7.94
N LYS A 46 -9.05 5.74 -7.37
CA LYS A 46 -10.43 5.30 -7.55
C LYS A 46 -10.82 5.24 -9.02
N LYS A 47 -10.60 6.32 -9.77
CA LYS A 47 -10.89 6.34 -11.20
C LYS A 47 -10.09 5.33 -12.01
N SER A 48 -8.85 5.04 -11.60
CA SER A 48 -8.02 4.02 -12.25
C SER A 48 -8.63 2.63 -12.13
N LEU A 49 -9.20 2.31 -10.97
CA LEU A 49 -9.89 1.05 -10.72
C LEU A 49 -11.25 0.99 -11.42
N ASP A 50 -12.02 2.09 -11.39
CA ASP A 50 -13.32 2.20 -12.07
C ASP A 50 -13.22 1.93 -13.59
N ILE A 51 -12.19 2.50 -14.25
CA ILE A 51 -11.97 2.35 -15.71
C ILE A 51 -11.76 0.89 -16.12
N VAL A 52 -11.25 0.06 -15.21
CA VAL A 52 -11.01 -1.37 -15.45
C VAL A 52 -12.05 -2.25 -14.74
N ASN A 53 -13.13 -1.64 -14.23
CA ASN A 53 -14.24 -2.30 -13.55
C ASN A 53 -13.77 -3.18 -12.37
N ILE A 54 -12.86 -2.68 -11.54
CA ILE A 54 -12.48 -3.31 -10.28
C ILE A 54 -13.30 -2.66 -9.18
N GLU A 55 -14.23 -3.42 -8.62
CA GLU A 55 -15.07 -3.01 -7.49
C GLU A 55 -14.38 -3.36 -6.17
N LEU A 56 -14.42 -2.42 -5.23
CA LEU A 56 -13.85 -2.60 -3.89
C LEU A 56 -14.96 -2.79 -2.86
N ASN A 57 -14.97 -3.93 -2.18
CA ASN A 57 -15.71 -4.14 -0.94
C ASN A 57 -14.78 -3.87 0.24
N ILE A 58 -15.06 -2.84 1.04
CA ILE A 58 -14.16 -2.40 2.12
C ILE A 58 -14.84 -2.58 3.46
N ILE A 59 -14.21 -3.35 4.35
CA ILE A 59 -14.72 -3.71 5.69
C ILE A 59 -13.70 -3.42 6.78
N GLY A 60 -14.16 -3.26 8.04
CA GLY A 60 -13.31 -3.06 9.21
C GLY A 60 -12.77 -1.64 9.40
N LYS A 61 -13.30 -0.63 8.70
CA LYS A 61 -12.84 0.77 8.85
C LYS A 61 -13.22 1.39 10.18
N GLU A 62 -14.28 0.90 10.79
CA GLU A 62 -14.87 1.38 12.04
C GLU A 62 -13.96 1.18 13.24
N THR A 63 -13.04 0.21 13.17
CA THR A 63 -12.09 -0.10 14.25
C THR A 63 -10.79 0.71 14.16
N LEU A 64 -10.63 1.54 13.11
CA LEU A 64 -9.38 2.26 12.88
C LEU A 64 -9.12 3.32 13.96
N PRO A 65 -7.92 3.31 14.58
CA PRO A 65 -7.49 4.35 15.51
C PRO A 65 -7.50 5.74 14.88
N LYS A 66 -7.77 6.78 15.66
CA LYS A 66 -7.72 8.17 15.18
C LYS A 66 -6.30 8.67 14.99
N GLU A 67 -5.38 8.21 15.83
CA GLU A 67 -3.96 8.55 15.78
C GLU A 67 -3.27 8.04 14.51
N PRO A 68 -2.14 8.62 14.13
CA PRO A 68 -1.29 8.12 13.04
C PRO A 68 -0.82 6.68 13.32
N LEU A 69 -0.81 5.86 12.30
CA LEU A 69 -0.53 4.43 12.40
C LEU A 69 0.31 3.91 11.23
N LEU A 70 0.79 2.68 11.34
CA LEU A 70 1.41 1.93 10.26
C LEU A 70 0.45 0.91 9.69
N PHE A 71 0.03 1.08 8.44
CA PHE A 71 -0.64 0.02 7.68
C PHE A 71 0.40 -0.99 7.19
N VAL A 72 0.13 -2.26 7.46
CA VAL A 72 0.91 -3.41 6.98
C VAL A 72 0.03 -4.16 6.00
N VAL A 73 0.43 -4.22 4.74
CA VAL A 73 -0.43 -4.63 3.61
C VAL A 73 0.21 -5.79 2.87
N ASN A 74 -0.53 -6.85 2.54
CA ASN A 74 -0.05 -7.92 1.66
C ASN A 74 0.11 -7.41 0.21
N HIS A 75 0.96 -8.06 -0.58
CA HIS A 75 1.33 -7.59 -1.92
C HIS A 75 1.24 -8.68 -2.97
N SER A 76 0.10 -8.80 -3.62
CA SER A 76 -0.20 -9.84 -4.60
C SER A 76 -0.43 -9.32 -6.02
N SER A 77 -0.59 -8.00 -6.19
CA SER A 77 -0.86 -7.38 -7.49
C SER A 77 -0.14 -6.05 -7.65
N MET A 78 0.21 -5.70 -8.88
CA MET A 78 0.67 -4.35 -9.23
C MET A 78 -0.39 -3.26 -8.93
N LEU A 79 -1.66 -3.65 -8.81
CA LEU A 79 -2.76 -2.73 -8.50
C LEU A 79 -2.95 -2.49 -7.01
N ASP A 80 -2.25 -3.22 -6.12
CA ASP A 80 -2.43 -3.10 -4.66
C ASP A 80 -2.19 -1.68 -4.13
N SER A 81 -1.25 -0.93 -4.72
CA SER A 81 -1.00 0.46 -4.33
C SER A 81 -2.18 1.39 -4.67
N PHE A 82 -2.89 1.13 -5.77
CA PHE A 82 -4.13 1.84 -6.14
C PHE A 82 -5.28 1.44 -5.23
N ILE A 83 -5.42 0.14 -4.96
CA ILE A 83 -6.44 -0.42 -4.07
C ILE A 83 -6.25 0.15 -2.66
N LEU A 84 -5.04 0.11 -2.10
CA LEU A 84 -4.71 0.71 -0.82
C LEU A 84 -5.07 2.20 -0.79
N THR A 85 -4.60 2.98 -1.77
CA THR A 85 -4.85 4.42 -1.83
C THR A 85 -6.33 4.75 -1.94
N ALA A 86 -7.10 3.95 -2.69
CA ALA A 86 -8.55 4.12 -2.84
C ALA A 86 -9.31 3.78 -1.56
N SER A 87 -8.80 2.85 -0.74
CA SER A 87 -9.51 2.29 0.42
C SER A 87 -9.35 3.08 1.70
N VAL A 88 -8.24 3.80 1.90
CA VAL A 88 -7.97 4.54 3.15
C VAL A 88 -8.59 5.93 3.13
N GLU A 89 -9.09 6.42 4.28
CA GLU A 89 -9.76 7.72 4.41
C GLU A 89 -8.89 8.80 5.07
N ARG A 90 -7.61 8.52 5.21
CA ARG A 90 -6.63 9.43 5.81
C ARG A 90 -5.39 9.56 4.93
N PRO A 91 -4.66 10.68 4.98
CA PRO A 91 -3.40 10.80 4.26
C PRO A 91 -2.39 9.74 4.68
N ILE A 92 -1.88 9.01 3.72
CA ILE A 92 -0.81 8.03 3.93
C ILE A 92 0.41 8.39 3.07
N GLY A 93 1.59 8.10 3.60
CA GLY A 93 2.81 7.96 2.82
C GLY A 93 3.13 6.47 2.65
N CYS A 94 3.67 6.08 1.51
CA CYS A 94 4.08 4.69 1.28
C CYS A 94 5.59 4.52 1.40
N VAL A 95 6.01 3.36 1.91
CA VAL A 95 7.40 2.92 1.79
C VAL A 95 7.56 2.23 0.43
N ILE A 96 8.36 2.83 -0.44
CA ILE A 96 8.52 2.43 -1.85
C ILE A 96 9.92 1.85 -2.04
N ALA A 97 10.03 0.74 -2.78
CA ALA A 97 11.32 0.22 -3.18
C ALA A 97 12.11 1.23 -4.00
N ASP A 98 13.38 1.41 -3.67
CA ASP A 98 14.27 2.30 -4.40
C ASP A 98 14.76 1.66 -5.70
N GLU A 99 13.87 1.51 -6.66
CA GLU A 99 14.13 0.92 -7.95
C GLU A 99 14.11 2.00 -9.06
N PRO A 100 14.97 1.86 -10.10
CA PRO A 100 15.06 2.83 -11.19
C PRO A 100 13.72 3.10 -11.88
N VAL A 101 12.87 2.09 -12.00
CA VAL A 101 11.55 2.21 -12.63
C VAL A 101 10.67 3.27 -11.95
N TRP A 102 10.71 3.39 -10.62
CA TRP A 102 9.93 4.37 -9.87
C TRP A 102 10.61 5.74 -9.81
N ARG A 103 11.95 5.74 -9.73
CA ARG A 103 12.73 7.00 -9.69
C ARG A 103 12.72 7.76 -11.01
N ASN A 104 12.60 7.06 -12.13
CA ASN A 104 12.72 7.64 -13.47
C ASN A 104 11.40 8.17 -14.03
N ILE A 105 10.28 8.07 -13.31
CA ILE A 105 9.01 8.70 -13.66
C ILE A 105 8.90 10.05 -12.91
N PRO A 106 9.20 11.20 -13.58
CA PRO A 106 9.34 12.48 -12.87
C PRO A 106 8.07 12.88 -12.11
N ILE A 107 6.91 12.73 -12.72
CA ILE A 107 5.63 13.11 -12.13
C ILE A 107 5.30 12.23 -10.92
N PHE A 108 5.54 10.92 -11.01
CA PHE A 108 5.38 10.00 -9.89
C PHE A 108 6.29 10.39 -8.72
N LYS A 109 7.57 10.65 -8.99
CA LYS A 109 8.55 11.08 -7.99
C LYS A 109 8.11 12.35 -7.25
N GLU A 110 7.59 13.33 -7.98
CA GLU A 110 7.12 14.58 -7.36
C GLU A 110 5.89 14.35 -6.49
N TRP A 111 4.92 13.56 -6.93
CA TRP A 111 3.76 13.20 -6.11
C TRP A 111 4.15 12.36 -4.89
N ALA A 112 5.05 11.40 -5.04
CA ALA A 112 5.59 10.63 -3.92
C ALA A 112 6.23 11.53 -2.86
N LYS A 113 6.99 12.55 -3.31
CA LYS A 113 7.57 13.57 -2.42
C LYS A 113 6.49 14.40 -1.71
N LEU A 114 5.47 14.86 -2.43
CA LEU A 114 4.36 15.65 -1.86
C LEU A 114 3.54 14.86 -0.85
N LEU A 115 3.42 13.55 -1.03
CA LEU A 115 2.78 12.63 -0.09
C LEU A 115 3.73 12.10 0.98
N ARG A 116 4.97 12.59 1.03
CA ARG A 116 5.99 12.20 2.00
C ARG A 116 6.26 10.70 2.00
N CYS A 117 6.18 10.06 0.82
CA CYS A 117 6.60 8.68 0.63
C CYS A 117 8.10 8.54 0.89
N VAL A 118 8.52 7.36 1.32
CA VAL A 118 9.92 7.08 1.69
C VAL A 118 10.47 5.98 0.79
N TYR A 119 11.53 6.26 0.06
CA TYR A 119 12.24 5.26 -0.74
C TYR A 119 13.16 4.43 0.15
N VAL A 120 13.14 3.11 -0.01
CA VAL A 120 13.98 2.18 0.73
C VAL A 120 14.94 1.44 -0.21
N ASN A 121 16.24 1.66 -0.02
CA ASN A 121 17.27 0.87 -0.66
C ASN A 121 17.44 -0.44 0.10
N ARG A 122 17.00 -1.54 -0.49
CA ARG A 122 17.02 -2.88 0.11
C ARG A 122 18.40 -3.52 0.10
N LYS A 123 19.34 -2.99 -0.72
CA LYS A 123 20.70 -3.51 -0.87
C LYS A 123 21.69 -2.83 0.09
N ASN A 124 21.26 -1.72 0.73
CA ASN A 124 22.10 -0.95 1.64
C ASN A 124 21.45 -0.82 3.02
N ASN A 125 21.93 -1.59 3.99
CA ASN A 125 21.37 -1.60 5.35
C ASN A 125 21.39 -0.22 6.02
N ARG A 126 22.45 0.58 5.80
CA ARG A 126 22.56 1.93 6.40
C ARG A 126 21.48 2.87 5.85
N GLU A 127 21.23 2.81 4.54
CA GLU A 127 20.16 3.58 3.91
C GLU A 127 18.79 3.08 4.36
N GLY A 128 18.60 1.77 4.49
CA GLY A 128 17.39 1.16 5.02
C GLY A 128 17.05 1.67 6.43
N ILE A 129 18.06 1.82 7.32
CA ILE A 129 17.87 2.39 8.66
C ILE A 129 17.42 3.85 8.59
N LYS A 130 17.98 4.65 7.67
CA LYS A 130 17.55 6.05 7.45
C LYS A 130 16.12 6.13 6.95
N SER A 131 15.73 5.22 6.04
CA SER A 131 14.37 5.15 5.52
C SER A 131 13.36 4.79 6.61
N ILE A 132 13.68 3.83 7.47
CA ILE A 132 12.87 3.49 8.66
C ILE A 132 12.73 4.71 9.57
N ALA A 133 13.82 5.43 9.83
CA ALA A 133 13.80 6.62 10.68
C ALA A 133 12.90 7.73 10.06
N GLN A 134 12.99 7.95 8.75
CA GLN A 134 12.18 8.94 8.05
C GLN A 134 10.69 8.57 8.07
N ALA A 135 10.35 7.29 7.81
CA ALA A 135 8.96 6.83 7.87
C ALA A 135 8.39 6.96 9.29
N SER A 136 9.18 6.62 10.32
CA SER A 136 8.78 6.81 11.72
C SER A 136 8.57 8.30 12.05
N GLN A 137 9.42 9.19 11.54
CA GLN A 137 9.29 10.63 11.74
C GLN A 137 8.01 11.17 11.09
N ASN A 138 7.62 10.66 9.92
CA ASN A 138 6.37 11.03 9.28
C ASN A 138 5.16 10.69 10.19
N ILE A 139 5.18 9.51 10.83
CA ILE A 139 4.13 9.12 11.79
C ILE A 139 4.12 10.05 13.00
N LEU A 140 5.26 10.32 13.60
CA LEU A 140 5.39 11.22 14.74
C LEU A 140 4.92 12.65 14.44
N THR A 141 4.95 13.06 13.17
CA THR A 141 4.46 14.36 12.69
C THR A 141 3.02 14.33 12.15
N GLY A 142 2.25 13.29 12.47
CA GLY A 142 0.81 13.25 12.24
C GLY A 142 0.35 12.57 10.94
N GLN A 143 1.26 11.91 10.18
CA GLN A 143 0.89 11.21 8.96
C GLN A 143 0.97 9.70 9.14
N SER A 144 -0.08 8.96 8.79
CA SER A 144 0.00 7.50 8.72
C SER A 144 0.92 7.04 7.57
N MET A 145 1.55 5.89 7.75
CA MET A 145 2.40 5.29 6.73
C MET A 145 1.86 3.92 6.33
N ALA A 146 2.21 3.48 5.13
CA ALA A 146 1.89 2.13 4.66
C ALA A 146 3.14 1.43 4.14
N VAL A 147 3.22 0.13 4.40
CA VAL A 147 4.32 -0.72 3.95
C VAL A 147 3.78 -2.06 3.42
N PHE A 148 4.37 -2.52 2.33
CA PHE A 148 4.23 -3.89 1.85
C PHE A 148 5.44 -4.68 2.38
N PRO A 149 5.31 -5.38 3.52
CA PRO A 149 6.47 -5.92 4.24
C PRO A 149 7.14 -7.09 3.50
N GLU A 150 6.44 -7.73 2.59
CA GLU A 150 6.97 -8.77 1.70
C GLU A 150 8.13 -8.23 0.85
N GLY A 151 8.02 -6.98 0.48
CA GLY A 151 9.06 -6.26 -0.25
C GLY A 151 9.07 -6.53 -1.74
N ASP A 152 8.29 -7.46 -2.23
CA ASP A 152 8.03 -7.76 -3.63
C ASP A 152 6.65 -8.42 -3.75
N LEU A 153 6.16 -8.66 -4.98
CA LEU A 153 4.92 -9.39 -5.18
C LEU A 153 5.05 -10.83 -4.67
N THR A 154 4.06 -11.31 -3.91
CA THR A 154 4.05 -12.65 -3.29
C THR A 154 4.40 -13.75 -4.31
N TRP A 155 3.76 -13.74 -5.48
CA TRP A 155 3.93 -14.78 -6.49
C TRP A 155 5.30 -14.76 -7.20
N ILE A 156 6.03 -13.63 -7.14
CA ILE A 156 7.42 -13.56 -7.62
C ILE A 156 8.35 -14.18 -6.59
N LYS A 157 8.10 -13.89 -5.31
CA LYS A 157 8.97 -14.30 -4.21
C LYS A 157 8.69 -15.74 -3.76
N GLU A 158 7.42 -16.05 -3.59
CA GLU A 158 6.93 -17.35 -3.09
C GLU A 158 5.63 -17.73 -3.83
N PRO A 159 5.71 -18.32 -5.04
CA PRO A 159 4.55 -18.55 -5.93
C PRO A 159 3.39 -19.33 -5.32
N ASN A 160 3.68 -20.21 -4.36
CA ASN A 160 2.68 -21.07 -3.71
C ASN A 160 2.14 -20.50 -2.40
N SER A 161 2.62 -19.33 -1.97
CA SER A 161 2.19 -18.69 -0.73
C SER A 161 1.06 -17.69 -0.98
N LEU A 162 0.21 -17.50 0.03
CA LEU A 162 -0.83 -16.45 0.03
C LEU A 162 -0.23 -15.10 0.42
N VAL A 163 0.73 -15.12 1.35
CA VAL A 163 1.51 -13.98 1.82
C VAL A 163 2.94 -14.48 2.02
N SER A 164 3.92 -13.82 1.41
CA SER A 164 5.31 -14.23 1.54
C SER A 164 5.98 -13.68 2.81
N GLU A 165 7.19 -14.16 3.10
CA GLU A 165 7.96 -13.76 4.26
C GLU A 165 8.15 -12.25 4.38
N PHE A 166 7.88 -11.70 5.57
CA PHE A 166 8.07 -10.28 5.88
C PHE A 166 9.53 -9.93 6.10
N ARG A 167 9.95 -8.82 5.52
CA ARG A 167 11.25 -8.23 5.83
C ARG A 167 11.22 -7.66 7.24
N SER A 168 12.11 -8.13 8.11
CA SER A 168 12.16 -7.80 9.54
C SER A 168 12.28 -6.29 9.84
N GLY A 169 12.77 -5.50 8.88
CA GLY A 169 12.88 -4.05 9.03
C GLY A 169 11.56 -3.29 8.88
N ALA A 170 10.55 -3.87 8.22
CA ALA A 170 9.29 -3.18 7.90
C ALA A 170 8.54 -2.69 9.15
N LEU A 171 8.41 -3.56 10.15
CA LEU A 171 7.70 -3.23 11.39
C LEU A 171 8.49 -2.31 12.33
N LYS A 172 9.80 -2.19 12.17
CA LYS A 172 10.63 -1.28 13.01
C LYS A 172 10.19 0.19 12.90
N ILE A 173 9.44 0.53 11.85
CA ILE A 173 8.81 1.85 11.70
C ILE A 173 7.85 2.10 12.88
N ALA A 174 6.95 1.15 13.15
CA ALA A 174 5.97 1.26 14.23
C ALA A 174 6.63 1.20 15.62
N TYR A 175 7.64 0.33 15.81
CA TYR A 175 8.42 0.27 17.05
C TYR A 175 9.05 1.62 17.38
N LYS A 176 9.66 2.27 16.37
CA LYS A 176 10.32 3.56 16.55
C LYS A 176 9.34 4.71 16.76
N ALA A 177 8.20 4.68 16.06
CA ALA A 177 7.16 5.69 16.19
C ALA A 177 6.24 5.47 17.40
N LYS A 178 6.26 4.26 18.03
CA LYS A 178 5.33 3.82 19.06
C LYS A 178 3.87 4.02 18.65
N CYS A 179 3.53 3.62 17.43
CA CYS A 179 2.20 3.79 16.84
C CYS A 179 1.50 2.45 16.63
N PRO A 180 0.16 2.40 16.57
CA PRO A 180 -0.57 1.19 16.23
C PRO A 180 -0.14 0.63 14.88
N ILE A 181 -0.17 -0.69 14.75
CA ILE A 181 -0.05 -1.41 13.47
C ILE A 181 -1.45 -1.88 13.09
N VAL A 182 -1.90 -1.55 11.88
CA VAL A 182 -3.15 -2.07 11.33
C VAL A 182 -2.82 -2.95 10.14
N PRO A 183 -3.00 -4.27 10.24
CA PRO A 183 -2.91 -5.14 9.09
C PRO A 183 -4.08 -4.84 8.14
N LEU A 184 -3.78 -4.65 6.85
CA LEU A 184 -4.77 -4.44 5.80
C LEU A 184 -4.61 -5.57 4.80
N VAL A 185 -5.67 -6.37 4.64
CA VAL A 185 -5.67 -7.55 3.79
C VAL A 185 -6.42 -7.23 2.50
N ILE A 186 -5.71 -7.29 1.37
CA ILE A 186 -6.30 -7.18 0.03
C ILE A 186 -6.50 -8.61 -0.48
N LYS A 187 -7.77 -9.02 -0.59
CA LYS A 187 -8.17 -10.35 -1.01
C LYS A 187 -8.51 -10.32 -2.50
N ASN A 188 -8.20 -11.39 -3.19
CA ASN A 188 -8.47 -11.57 -4.63
C ASN A 188 -7.72 -10.59 -5.56
N SER A 189 -6.76 -9.81 -5.05
CA SER A 189 -6.00 -8.88 -5.89
C SER A 189 -5.04 -9.56 -6.85
N LYS A 190 -4.56 -10.75 -6.52
CA LYS A 190 -3.71 -11.56 -7.42
C LYS A 190 -4.38 -11.76 -8.79
N ASP A 191 -5.68 -11.95 -8.81
CA ASP A 191 -6.44 -12.24 -10.02
C ASP A 191 -6.74 -10.99 -10.86
N THR A 192 -6.49 -9.78 -10.31
CA THR A 192 -6.69 -8.51 -11.03
C THR A 192 -5.64 -8.27 -12.11
N TYR A 193 -4.44 -8.88 -12.00
CA TYR A 193 -3.34 -8.58 -12.89
C TYR A 193 -2.50 -9.82 -13.23
N GLU A 194 -2.43 -10.13 -14.52
CA GLU A 194 -1.57 -11.16 -15.09
C GLU A 194 -0.36 -10.52 -15.77
N GLY A 195 0.80 -10.57 -15.13
CA GLY A 195 2.03 -9.91 -15.58
C GLY A 195 2.93 -10.75 -16.49
N TYR A 196 2.55 -11.98 -16.81
CA TYR A 196 3.39 -12.93 -17.56
C TYR A 196 3.34 -12.78 -19.08
N GLN A 197 2.47 -11.92 -19.60
CA GLN A 197 2.34 -11.62 -21.02
C GLN A 197 3.19 -10.40 -21.37
N PRO A 198 3.71 -10.27 -22.63
CA PRO A 198 4.49 -9.11 -23.04
C PRO A 198 3.74 -7.78 -22.87
N ILE A 199 2.40 -7.85 -22.87
CA ILE A 199 1.52 -6.76 -22.46
C ILE A 199 0.68 -7.34 -21.31
N GLY A 200 0.85 -6.87 -20.09
CA GLY A 200 0.08 -7.34 -18.94
C GLY A 200 -1.44 -7.31 -19.19
N LYS A 201 -2.17 -8.18 -18.52
CA LYS A 201 -3.64 -8.25 -18.61
C LYS A 201 -4.25 -7.83 -17.27
N ILE A 202 -5.23 -6.94 -17.32
CA ILE A 202 -6.03 -6.55 -16.16
C ILE A 202 -7.41 -7.19 -16.28
N ASN A 203 -7.78 -7.94 -15.26
CA ASN A 203 -9.08 -8.59 -15.15
C ASN A 203 -10.01 -7.80 -14.25
N SER A 204 -11.27 -7.67 -14.66
CA SER A 204 -12.32 -7.05 -13.85
C SER A 204 -12.84 -8.07 -12.85
N VAL A 205 -12.22 -8.12 -11.68
CA VAL A 205 -12.63 -9.01 -10.59
C VAL A 205 -12.91 -8.19 -9.34
N PRO A 206 -13.93 -8.57 -8.54
CA PRO A 206 -14.21 -7.91 -7.27
C PRO A 206 -13.06 -8.15 -6.29
N VAL A 207 -12.67 -7.09 -5.57
CA VAL A 207 -11.62 -7.12 -4.56
C VAL A 207 -12.22 -6.76 -3.21
N GLU A 208 -11.94 -7.58 -2.21
CA GLU A 208 -12.30 -7.24 -0.83
C GLU A 208 -11.06 -6.73 -0.08
N VAL A 209 -11.24 -5.62 0.62
CA VAL A 209 -10.20 -4.99 1.45
C VAL A 209 -10.68 -5.01 2.89
N GLU A 210 -9.95 -5.71 3.75
CA GLU A 210 -10.29 -5.82 5.17
C GLU A 210 -9.21 -5.17 6.04
N PHE A 211 -9.65 -4.22 6.88
CA PHE A 211 -8.83 -3.68 7.95
C PHE A 211 -9.00 -4.58 9.17
N LEU A 212 -7.92 -5.23 9.59
CA LEU A 212 -7.92 -6.07 10.79
C LEU A 212 -7.75 -5.19 12.05
N GLU A 213 -8.06 -5.79 13.20
CA GLU A 213 -7.92 -5.11 14.50
C GLU A 213 -6.51 -4.51 14.69
N PRO A 214 -6.44 -3.29 15.22
CA PRO A 214 -5.18 -2.63 15.53
C PRO A 214 -4.35 -3.44 16.54
N ILE A 215 -3.05 -3.46 16.34
CA ILE A 215 -2.08 -4.22 17.16
C ILE A 215 -1.20 -3.22 17.91
N TYR A 216 -1.15 -3.40 19.23
CA TYR A 216 -0.39 -2.59 20.18
C TYR A 216 0.70 -3.38 20.90
N ASP A 217 0.81 -4.70 20.67
CA ASP A 217 1.69 -5.64 21.40
C ASP A 217 3.13 -5.14 21.54
N HIS A 218 3.68 -4.51 20.51
CA HIS A 218 5.04 -3.97 20.51
C HIS A 218 5.20 -2.69 21.34
N ILE A 219 4.09 -2.00 21.65
CA ILE A 219 4.07 -0.84 22.55
C ILE A 219 3.97 -1.33 24.00
N GLU A 220 3.09 -2.30 24.24
CA GLU A 220 2.85 -2.90 25.56
C GLU A 220 4.05 -3.76 25.99
N ASN A 221 4.66 -4.47 25.05
CA ASN A 221 5.88 -5.26 25.26
C ASN A 221 7.02 -4.85 24.32
N PRO A 222 7.84 -3.84 24.69
CA PRO A 222 8.96 -3.38 23.87
C PRO A 222 10.06 -4.43 23.61
N ARG A 223 10.05 -5.55 24.35
CA ARG A 223 10.99 -6.68 24.16
C ARG A 223 10.51 -7.66 23.10
N LEU A 224 9.25 -7.57 22.65
CA LEU A 224 8.72 -8.40 21.58
C LEU A 224 9.52 -8.16 20.30
N LYS A 225 10.13 -9.22 19.76
CA LYS A 225 10.91 -9.11 18.52
C LYS A 225 10.01 -8.80 17.34
N SER A 226 10.40 -7.86 16.49
CA SER A 226 9.65 -7.48 15.29
C SER A 226 9.48 -8.63 14.29
N SER A 227 10.36 -9.62 14.29
CA SER A 227 10.23 -10.84 13.49
C SER A 227 9.08 -11.72 13.98
N VAL A 228 8.94 -11.90 15.31
CA VAL A 228 7.84 -12.68 15.91
C VAL A 228 6.50 -11.99 15.64
N LEU A 229 6.42 -10.69 15.86
CA LEU A 229 5.22 -9.92 15.57
C LEU A 229 4.88 -9.97 14.06
N GLY A 230 5.89 -9.91 13.18
CA GLY A 230 5.70 -10.01 11.74
C GLY A 230 5.11 -11.36 11.33
N GLU A 231 5.59 -12.44 11.90
CA GLU A 231 5.04 -13.79 11.66
C GLU A 231 3.58 -13.91 12.14
N ASN A 232 3.27 -13.37 13.32
CA ASN A 232 1.90 -13.36 13.82
C ASN A 232 0.95 -12.58 12.91
N ILE A 233 1.40 -11.41 12.39
CA ILE A 233 0.61 -10.62 11.45
C ILE A 233 0.42 -11.37 10.13
N LYS A 234 1.48 -11.97 9.59
CA LYS A 234 1.44 -12.76 8.36
C LYS A 234 0.41 -13.90 8.48
N ASN A 235 0.45 -14.64 9.59
CA ASN A 235 -0.48 -15.75 9.84
C ASN A 235 -1.93 -15.26 9.95
N LYS A 236 -2.19 -14.12 10.61
CA LYS A 236 -3.53 -13.51 10.63
C LYS A 236 -4.01 -13.16 9.22
N MET A 237 -3.15 -12.59 8.37
CA MET A 237 -3.49 -12.27 6.98
C MET A 237 -3.79 -13.52 6.16
N ILE A 238 -2.98 -14.58 6.29
CA ILE A 238 -3.19 -15.86 5.61
C ILE A 238 -4.56 -16.44 5.98
N ASN A 239 -4.86 -16.55 7.28
CA ASN A 239 -6.14 -17.07 7.77
C ASN A 239 -7.33 -16.24 7.23
N THR A 240 -7.17 -14.93 7.14
CA THR A 240 -8.21 -14.03 6.61
C THR A 240 -8.45 -14.30 5.12
N ILE A 241 -7.40 -14.53 4.33
CA ILE A 241 -7.52 -14.85 2.90
C ILE A 241 -8.14 -16.25 2.70
N GLU A 242 -7.74 -17.24 3.51
CA GLU A 242 -8.29 -18.60 3.45
C GLU A 242 -9.78 -18.63 3.77
N ASN A 243 -10.19 -17.94 4.82
CA ASN A 243 -11.61 -17.82 5.19
C ASN A 243 -12.44 -17.16 4.08
N PHE A 244 -11.91 -16.14 3.42
CA PHE A 244 -12.56 -15.52 2.28
C PHE A 244 -12.72 -16.50 1.10
N ARG A 245 -11.69 -17.28 0.78
CA ARG A 245 -11.72 -18.28 -0.29
C ARG A 245 -12.75 -19.38 -0.01
N THR A 246 -12.77 -19.88 1.23
CA THR A 246 -13.71 -20.93 1.66
C THR A 246 -15.16 -20.45 1.56
N LYS A 247 -15.46 -19.22 2.01
CA LYS A 247 -16.78 -18.62 1.87
C LYS A 247 -17.24 -18.53 0.41
N ASN A 248 -16.37 -18.05 -0.47
CA ASN A 248 -16.71 -17.91 -1.89
C ASN A 248 -16.88 -19.25 -2.58
N TYR A 249 -16.12 -20.27 -2.18
CA TYR A 249 -16.29 -21.63 -2.71
C TYR A 249 -17.65 -22.22 -2.33
N ILE A 250 -18.11 -22.03 -1.09
CA ILE A 250 -19.42 -22.50 -0.60
C ILE A 250 -20.58 -21.79 -1.31
N LEU A 251 -20.42 -20.51 -1.65
CA LEU A 251 -21.49 -19.72 -2.31
C LEU A 251 -21.63 -20.04 -3.81
N LEU A 252 -20.62 -20.68 -4.42
CA LEU A 252 -20.62 -21.03 -5.86
C LEU A 252 -21.03 -22.49 -6.13
N ASN A 253 -21.20 -23.31 -5.10
CA ASN A 253 -21.64 -24.70 -5.16
C ASN A 253 -22.91 -24.92 -4.35
#